data_ccd7a7aa59c640dbf695baff15a9396a
#
_entry.id   ccd7a7aa59c640dbf695baff15a9396a
#
_cell.length_a   1.000
_cell.length_b   1.000
_cell.length_c   1.000
_cell.angle_alpha   90.00
_cell.angle_beta   90.00
_cell.angle_gamma   90.00
#
_symmetry.space_group_name_H-M   'P 1'
#
loop_
_entity.id
_entity.type
_entity.pdbx_description
1 polymer ?
#
loop_
_entity_poly.entity_id
_entity_poly.type
_entity_poly.pdbx_seq_one_letter_code
_entity_poly.pdbx_strand_id
1 'polypeptide(L)'
;MKKGDFFYLCRGNSIRLLGRIDSDEVNENPEKQDGWYERSYTVITESRDTSAYSGNKKWWTPNENSTCIVVPKSETQLFEDYILKPYFDITKEELLKNDTSGLRYWFLNANPKIWSMSSMPIGEVQDYTLYNDNGNKRRIFQNFLDA
;
A
#
# COMPACT_ATOMS: atom_id res chain seq x y z
N MET A 1 -2.57 5.62 -7.26
CA MET A 1 -1.28 4.96 -7.56
C MET A 1 -1.22 4.67 -9.05
N LYS A 2 -0.07 4.78 -9.69
CA LYS A 2 0.18 4.49 -11.11
C LYS A 2 1.23 3.41 -11.23
N LYS A 3 1.36 2.84 -12.42
CA LYS A 3 2.48 1.94 -12.72
C LYS A 3 3.81 2.57 -12.32
N GLY A 4 4.64 1.82 -11.61
CA GLY A 4 5.92 2.27 -11.07
C GLY A 4 5.85 2.90 -9.67
N ASP A 5 4.68 3.28 -9.17
CA ASP A 5 4.57 3.78 -7.80
C ASP A 5 4.94 2.69 -6.79
N PHE A 6 5.73 3.05 -5.79
CA PHE A 6 6.04 2.17 -4.67
C PHE A 6 5.04 2.36 -3.54
N PHE A 7 4.77 1.28 -2.83
CA PHE A 7 3.94 1.31 -1.64
C PHE A 7 4.52 0.43 -0.54
N TYR A 8 4.30 0.77 0.70
CA TYR A 8 4.48 -0.15 1.80
C TYR A 8 3.13 -0.46 2.43
N LEU A 9 2.96 -1.71 2.78
CA LEU A 9 1.72 -2.22 3.31
C LEU A 9 1.80 -2.37 4.82
N CYS A 10 0.77 -1.90 5.52
CA CYS A 10 0.61 -2.14 6.94
C CYS A 10 -0.64 -2.96 7.24
N ARG A 11 -0.54 -3.76 8.29
CA ARG A 11 -1.66 -4.39 8.96
C ARG A 11 -1.81 -3.78 10.35
N GLY A 12 -2.79 -2.87 10.50
CA GLY A 12 -2.84 -2.02 11.68
C GLY A 12 -1.57 -1.18 11.80
N ASN A 13 -0.86 -1.27 12.91
CA ASN A 13 0.43 -0.59 13.12
C ASN A 13 1.65 -1.40 12.68
N SER A 14 1.48 -2.59 12.12
CA SER A 14 2.59 -3.47 11.74
C SER A 14 2.91 -3.32 10.26
N ILE A 15 4.16 -2.98 9.94
CA ILE A 15 4.67 -2.87 8.57
C ILE A 15 4.95 -4.28 8.04
N ARG A 16 4.50 -4.60 6.83
CA ARG A 16 4.53 -5.97 6.29
C ARG A 16 5.40 -6.16 5.08
N LEU A 17 5.21 -5.34 4.06
CA LEU A 17 5.95 -5.48 2.81
C LEU A 17 6.12 -4.14 2.10
N LEU A 18 7.09 -4.11 1.20
CA LEU A 18 7.32 -3.07 0.20
C LEU A 18 7.00 -3.66 -1.17
N GLY A 19 6.18 -2.96 -1.95
CA GLY A 19 5.78 -3.39 -3.28
C GLY A 19 5.82 -2.25 -4.28
N ARG A 20 5.63 -2.61 -5.55
CA ARG A 20 5.54 -1.69 -6.69
C ARG A 20 4.32 -2.03 -7.52
N ILE A 21 3.60 -1.01 -7.98
CA ILE A 21 2.48 -1.17 -8.91
C ILE A 21 3.01 -1.49 -10.31
N ASP A 22 2.50 -2.56 -10.92
CA ASP A 22 2.98 -3.03 -12.22
C ASP A 22 2.12 -2.58 -13.40
N SER A 23 0.86 -2.19 -13.16
CA SER A 23 -0.07 -1.78 -14.20
C SER A 23 -0.85 -0.53 -13.82
N ASP A 24 -1.15 0.31 -14.80
CA ASP A 24 -2.15 1.40 -14.66
C ASP A 24 -3.59 0.88 -14.77
N GLU A 25 -3.77 -0.35 -15.27
CA GLU A 25 -5.08 -0.98 -15.37
C GLU A 25 -5.63 -1.36 -14.00
N VAL A 26 -6.90 -1.06 -13.83
CA VAL A 26 -7.71 -1.48 -12.68
C VAL A 26 -8.82 -2.35 -13.21
N ASN A 27 -8.80 -3.61 -12.85
CA ASN A 27 -9.75 -4.60 -13.35
C ASN A 27 -10.83 -4.87 -12.30
N GLU A 28 -12.08 -4.99 -12.74
CA GLU A 28 -13.14 -5.52 -11.90
C GLU A 28 -12.96 -7.03 -11.79
N ASN A 29 -13.04 -7.58 -10.59
CA ASN A 29 -12.95 -9.01 -10.41
C ASN A 29 -14.32 -9.67 -10.68
N PRO A 30 -14.48 -10.43 -11.79
CA PRO A 30 -15.77 -11.00 -12.19
C PRO A 30 -16.25 -12.14 -11.27
N GLU A 31 -15.37 -12.70 -10.45
CA GLU A 31 -15.69 -13.79 -9.52
C GLU A 31 -16.20 -13.28 -8.17
N LYS A 32 -16.09 -11.97 -7.94
CA LYS A 32 -16.53 -11.30 -6.71
C LYS A 32 -17.81 -10.51 -6.96
N GLN A 33 -18.43 -10.08 -5.86
CA GLN A 33 -19.58 -9.18 -5.94
C GLN A 33 -19.19 -7.84 -6.58
N ASP A 34 -20.15 -7.16 -7.21
CA ASP A 34 -19.97 -5.85 -7.83
C ASP A 34 -19.19 -4.88 -6.93
N GLY A 35 -18.22 -4.19 -7.52
CA GLY A 35 -17.41 -3.20 -6.84
C GLY A 35 -16.10 -3.74 -6.24
N TRP A 36 -15.70 -4.95 -6.55
CA TRP A 36 -14.36 -5.44 -6.25
C TRP A 36 -13.43 -5.18 -7.42
N TYR A 37 -12.35 -4.45 -7.13
CA TYR A 37 -11.35 -4.06 -8.12
C TYR A 37 -9.97 -4.49 -7.67
N GLU A 38 -9.15 -4.89 -8.64
CA GLU A 38 -7.80 -5.36 -8.43
C GLU A 38 -6.80 -4.64 -9.33
N ARG A 39 -5.56 -4.57 -8.87
CA ARG A 39 -4.43 -4.01 -9.62
C ARG A 39 -3.19 -4.86 -9.38
N SER A 40 -2.47 -5.16 -10.45
CA SER A 40 -1.25 -5.95 -10.38
C SER A 40 -0.13 -5.19 -9.68
N TYR A 41 0.62 -5.90 -8.85
CA TYR A 41 1.79 -5.38 -8.16
C TYR A 41 2.86 -6.46 -7.98
N THR A 42 4.10 -6.03 -7.78
CA THR A 42 5.21 -6.91 -7.41
C THR A 42 5.65 -6.60 -5.99
N VAL A 43 5.81 -7.65 -5.17
CA VAL A 43 6.47 -7.54 -3.86
C VAL A 43 7.97 -7.42 -4.09
N ILE A 44 8.56 -6.33 -3.58
CA ILE A 44 10.01 -6.11 -3.63
C ILE A 44 10.68 -6.87 -2.48
N THR A 45 10.16 -6.68 -1.27
CA THR A 45 10.67 -7.36 -0.07
C THR A 45 9.64 -7.35 1.05
N GLU A 46 9.75 -8.34 1.94
CA GLU A 46 9.02 -8.36 3.19
C GLU A 46 9.71 -7.52 4.27
N SER A 47 8.94 -7.09 5.25
CA SER A 47 9.48 -6.39 6.42
C SER A 47 10.31 -7.33 7.30
N ARG A 48 11.47 -6.87 7.74
CA ARG A 48 12.32 -7.57 8.71
C ARG A 48 11.75 -7.54 10.13
N ASP A 49 10.94 -6.53 10.43
CA ASP A 49 10.27 -6.37 11.72
C ASP A 49 8.77 -6.16 11.50
N THR A 50 7.98 -7.07 12.03
CA THR A 50 6.51 -7.05 11.98
C THR A 50 5.87 -6.67 13.31
N SER A 51 6.64 -6.20 14.28
CA SER A 51 6.13 -5.63 15.51
C SER A 51 5.33 -4.36 15.26
N ALA A 52 4.58 -3.89 16.25
CA ALA A 52 3.85 -2.65 16.12
C ALA A 52 4.83 -1.47 15.97
N TYR A 53 4.61 -0.65 14.94
CA TYR A 53 5.42 0.54 14.70
C TYR A 53 5.29 1.52 15.86
N SER A 54 6.42 1.86 16.45
CA SER A 54 6.53 2.79 17.58
C SER A 54 7.31 4.07 17.25
N GLY A 55 7.66 4.26 15.98
CA GLY A 55 8.43 5.42 15.52
C GLY A 55 7.67 6.74 15.64
N ASN A 56 8.44 7.84 15.68
CA ASN A 56 7.91 9.19 15.85
C ASN A 56 7.18 9.73 14.63
N LYS A 57 7.47 9.19 13.44
CA LYS A 57 6.89 9.65 12.18
C LYS A 57 6.10 8.53 11.52
N LYS A 58 4.83 8.80 11.29
CA LYS A 58 3.96 7.94 10.49
C LYS A 58 3.00 8.79 9.66
N TRP A 59 2.64 8.27 8.49
CA TRP A 59 1.74 8.92 7.54
C TRP A 59 0.32 8.38 7.62
N TRP A 60 0.03 7.59 8.64
CA TRP A 60 -1.31 7.04 8.89
C TRP A 60 -1.76 7.26 10.33
N THR A 61 -3.07 7.31 10.53
CA THR A 61 -3.72 7.33 11.84
C THR A 61 -4.48 6.03 12.04
N PRO A 62 -4.26 5.31 13.15
CA PRO A 62 -4.84 3.97 13.36
C PRO A 62 -6.38 3.92 13.33
N ASN A 63 -7.03 5.03 13.64
CA ASN A 63 -8.48 5.13 13.79
C ASN A 63 -9.18 5.80 12.60
N GLU A 64 -8.46 6.18 11.55
CA GLU A 64 -9.05 6.75 10.35
C GLU A 64 -9.19 5.69 9.26
N ASN A 65 -10.29 5.78 8.52
CA ASN A 65 -10.60 4.89 7.40
C ASN A 65 -9.73 5.15 6.15
N SER A 66 -8.54 5.74 6.33
CA SER A 66 -7.63 6.02 5.23
C SER A 66 -6.84 4.75 4.88
N THR A 67 -7.16 4.16 3.74
CA THR A 67 -6.51 2.93 3.25
C THR A 67 -5.32 3.22 2.33
N CYS A 68 -5.21 4.43 1.79
CA CYS A 68 -4.14 4.79 0.87
C CYS A 68 -3.73 6.25 1.10
N ILE A 69 -2.49 6.47 1.53
CA ILE A 69 -1.96 7.80 1.85
C ILE A 69 -0.63 7.98 1.11
N VAL A 70 -0.46 9.12 0.45
CA VAL A 70 0.80 9.46 -0.19
C VAL A 70 1.81 9.98 0.83
N VAL A 71 3.05 9.52 0.74
CA VAL A 71 4.16 10.12 1.46
C VAL A 71 4.53 11.45 0.77
N PRO A 72 4.46 12.59 1.46
CA PRO A 72 4.81 13.87 0.85
C PRO A 72 6.24 13.88 0.30
N LYS A 73 6.46 14.47 -0.86
CA LYS A 73 7.80 14.57 -1.47
C LYS A 73 8.82 15.24 -0.56
N SER A 74 8.40 16.21 0.24
CA SER A 74 9.23 16.89 1.24
C SER A 74 9.66 15.98 2.39
N GLU A 75 9.01 14.85 2.59
CA GLU A 75 9.25 13.90 3.68
C GLU A 75 9.91 12.59 3.22
N THR A 76 10.36 12.53 1.97
CA THR A 76 10.99 11.32 1.41
C THR A 76 12.24 10.88 2.18
N GLN A 77 13.00 11.81 2.73
CA GLN A 77 14.18 11.48 3.57
C GLN A 77 13.73 10.86 4.90
N LEU A 78 12.70 11.42 5.53
CA LEU A 78 12.13 10.85 6.75
C LEU A 78 11.56 9.44 6.49
N PHE A 79 10.93 9.25 5.33
CA PHE A 79 10.44 7.93 4.93
C PHE A 79 11.58 6.92 4.78
N GLU A 80 12.69 7.30 4.18
CA GLU A 80 13.88 6.45 4.11
C GLU A 80 14.40 6.08 5.49
N ASP A 81 14.56 7.07 6.37
CA ASP A 81 15.19 6.87 7.68
C ASP A 81 14.30 6.10 8.66
N TYR A 82 12.97 6.25 8.59
CA TYR A 82 12.04 5.62 9.53
C TYR A 82 11.39 4.34 8.99
N ILE A 83 11.33 4.15 7.69
CA ILE A 83 10.62 3.02 7.07
C ILE A 83 11.55 2.17 6.19
N LEU A 84 12.16 2.74 5.15
CA LEU A 84 12.90 1.93 4.17
C LEU A 84 14.09 1.23 4.80
N LYS A 85 14.97 1.96 5.47
CA LYS A 85 16.16 1.39 6.10
C LYS A 85 15.83 0.43 7.26
N PRO A 86 15.01 0.82 8.25
CA PRO A 86 14.78 -0.05 9.40
C PRO A 86 14.01 -1.32 9.08
N TYR A 87 13.01 -1.24 8.21
CA TYR A 87 12.11 -2.36 7.94
C TYR A 87 12.48 -3.18 6.72
N PHE A 88 13.16 -2.58 5.74
CA PHE A 88 13.43 -3.24 4.46
C PHE A 88 14.91 -3.31 4.12
N ASP A 89 15.78 -2.58 4.82
CA ASP A 89 17.20 -2.46 4.52
C ASP A 89 17.48 -2.00 3.07
N ILE A 90 16.67 -1.07 2.61
CA ILE A 90 16.72 -0.53 1.25
C ILE A 90 16.83 0.99 1.34
N THR A 91 17.67 1.58 0.49
CA THR A 91 17.76 3.02 0.30
C THR A 91 16.85 3.48 -0.84
N LYS A 92 16.51 4.76 -0.82
CA LYS A 92 15.79 5.39 -1.92
C LYS A 92 16.53 5.26 -3.25
N GLU A 93 17.86 5.36 -3.24
CA GLU A 93 18.68 5.21 -4.43
C GLU A 93 18.62 3.82 -5.04
N GLU A 94 18.54 2.78 -4.21
CA GLU A 94 18.38 1.40 -4.66
C GLU A 94 17.02 1.16 -5.31
N LEU A 95 15.97 1.75 -4.75
CA LEU A 95 14.65 1.73 -5.40
C LEU A 95 14.65 2.45 -6.75
N LEU A 96 15.35 3.60 -6.84
CA LEU A 96 15.47 4.40 -8.05
C LEU A 96 16.25 3.72 -9.18
N LYS A 97 17.24 2.91 -8.87
CA LYS A 97 18.02 2.18 -9.89
C LYS A 97 17.17 1.24 -10.73
N ASN A 98 16.03 0.84 -10.21
CA ASN A 98 15.10 -0.09 -10.85
C ASN A 98 13.91 0.60 -11.55
N ASP A 99 13.84 1.94 -11.50
CA ASP A 99 12.72 2.67 -12.09
C ASP A 99 13.11 4.06 -12.63
N THR A 100 12.71 4.36 -13.87
CA THR A 100 12.92 5.64 -14.56
C THR A 100 11.71 6.58 -14.46
N SER A 101 10.61 6.17 -13.87
CA SER A 101 9.40 6.99 -13.68
C SER A 101 9.45 7.72 -12.34
N GLY A 102 9.11 9.01 -12.32
CA GLY A 102 9.18 9.85 -11.11
C GLY A 102 8.46 9.24 -9.91
N LEU A 103 9.23 8.90 -8.89
CA LEU A 103 8.81 8.10 -7.74
C LEU A 103 7.76 8.78 -6.87
N ARG A 104 6.73 8.01 -6.55
CA ARG A 104 5.78 8.29 -5.49
C ARG A 104 5.72 7.10 -4.54
N TYR A 105 5.70 7.37 -3.25
CA TYR A 105 5.54 6.35 -2.21
C TYR A 105 4.13 6.44 -1.63
N TRP A 106 3.50 5.28 -1.49
CA TRP A 106 2.15 5.16 -0.97
C TRP A 106 2.13 4.27 0.26
N PHE A 107 1.27 4.60 1.18
CA PHE A 107 0.95 3.77 2.32
C PHE A 107 -0.40 3.07 2.07
N LEU A 108 -0.44 1.76 2.25
CA LEU A 108 -1.66 0.98 2.22
C LEU A 108 -1.93 0.39 3.61
N ASN A 109 -3.11 0.68 4.16
CA ASN A 109 -3.56 0.12 5.43
C ASN A 109 -4.69 -0.87 5.19
N ALA A 110 -4.44 -2.14 5.48
CA ALA A 110 -5.43 -3.20 5.40
C ALA A 110 -6.16 -3.38 6.74
N ASN A 111 -7.47 -3.11 6.77
CA ASN A 111 -8.30 -3.53 7.88
C ASN A 111 -8.55 -5.04 7.75
N PRO A 112 -8.09 -5.89 8.68
CA PRO A 112 -8.19 -7.34 8.55
C PRO A 112 -9.62 -7.87 8.55
N LYS A 113 -10.60 -7.08 9.00
CA LYS A 113 -12.03 -7.42 8.92
C LYS A 113 -12.61 -7.21 7.52
N ILE A 114 -11.98 -6.35 6.72
CA ILE A 114 -12.43 -5.99 5.39
C ILE A 114 -11.50 -6.60 4.34
N TRP A 115 -10.22 -6.63 4.61
CA TRP A 115 -9.19 -7.08 3.69
C TRP A 115 -8.17 -7.95 4.45
N SER A 116 -8.41 -9.26 4.45
CA SER A 116 -7.54 -10.20 5.16
C SER A 116 -6.38 -10.63 4.26
N MET A 117 -5.23 -10.00 4.43
CA MET A 117 -4.00 -10.37 3.72
C MET A 117 -3.19 -11.47 4.42
N SER A 118 -3.63 -11.91 5.62
CA SER A 118 -2.85 -12.83 6.45
C SER A 118 -2.89 -14.29 6.01
N SER A 119 -3.81 -14.64 5.13
CA SER A 119 -4.02 -16.02 4.64
C SER A 119 -3.65 -16.19 3.16
N MET A 120 -3.15 -15.13 2.51
CA MET A 120 -2.88 -15.17 1.07
C MET A 120 -1.37 -15.29 0.81
N PRO A 121 -0.97 -16.16 -0.12
CA PRO A 121 0.40 -16.25 -0.58
C PRO A 121 0.91 -14.94 -1.19
N ILE A 122 2.20 -14.69 -1.03
CA ILE A 122 2.86 -13.54 -1.66
C ILE A 122 2.78 -13.68 -3.19
N GLY A 123 2.41 -12.58 -3.86
CA GLY A 123 2.27 -12.55 -5.33
C GLY A 123 0.88 -12.90 -5.85
N GLU A 124 -0.07 -13.22 -4.98
CA GLU A 124 -1.46 -13.35 -5.39
C GLU A 124 -2.16 -11.99 -5.49
N VAL A 125 -3.11 -11.92 -6.42
CA VAL A 125 -3.96 -10.73 -6.61
C VAL A 125 -4.82 -10.52 -5.38
N GLN A 126 -4.85 -9.27 -4.89
CA GLN A 126 -5.62 -8.88 -3.72
C GLN A 126 -6.74 -7.92 -4.14
N ASP A 127 -7.97 -8.25 -3.76
CA ASP A 127 -9.15 -7.46 -4.09
C ASP A 127 -9.49 -6.43 -3.02
N TYR A 128 -10.07 -5.33 -3.42
CA TYR A 128 -10.60 -4.32 -2.53
C TYR A 128 -11.98 -3.83 -2.99
N THR A 129 -12.98 -3.88 -2.12
CA THR A 129 -14.36 -3.51 -2.47
C THR A 129 -14.59 -2.01 -2.50
N LEU A 130 -15.32 -1.54 -3.53
CA LEU A 130 -15.73 -0.16 -3.70
C LEU A 130 -16.75 0.30 -2.64
N TYR A 131 -17.58 -0.63 -2.13
CA TYR A 131 -18.65 -0.35 -1.19
C TYR A 131 -18.33 -0.89 0.21
N ASN A 132 -18.80 -0.21 1.25
CA ASN A 132 -18.78 -0.75 2.60
C ASN A 132 -19.99 -1.68 2.83
N ASP A 133 -20.04 -2.33 4.00
CA ASP A 133 -21.09 -3.30 4.36
C ASP A 133 -22.51 -2.68 4.38
N ASN A 134 -22.60 -1.35 4.44
CA ASN A 134 -23.87 -0.60 4.37
C ASN A 134 -24.21 -0.15 2.95
N GLY A 135 -23.49 -0.62 1.92
CA GLY A 135 -23.72 -0.25 0.53
C GLY A 135 -23.27 1.17 0.15
N ASN A 136 -22.58 1.89 1.05
CA ASN A 136 -22.06 3.23 0.74
C ASN A 136 -20.70 3.13 0.03
N LYS A 137 -20.53 3.94 -1.02
CA LYS A 137 -19.26 4.06 -1.73
C LYS A 137 -18.15 4.52 -0.78
N ARG A 138 -17.05 3.79 -0.75
CA ARG A 138 -15.89 4.15 0.09
C ARG A 138 -15.22 5.38 -0.47
N ARG A 139 -15.13 6.45 0.32
CA ARG A 139 -14.50 7.73 -0.05
C ARG A 139 -13.06 7.56 -0.54
N ILE A 140 -12.37 6.60 0.01
CA ILE A 140 -10.95 6.31 -0.23
C ILE A 140 -10.72 5.65 -1.58
N PHE A 141 -11.72 4.96 -2.11
CA PHE A 141 -11.62 4.34 -3.41
C PHE A 141 -11.46 5.37 -4.53
N GLN A 142 -12.07 6.56 -4.39
CA GLN A 142 -11.88 7.64 -5.34
C GLN A 142 -10.41 8.09 -5.39
N ASN A 143 -9.76 8.25 -4.23
CA ASN A 143 -8.33 8.57 -4.19
C ASN A 143 -7.46 7.48 -4.83
N PHE A 144 -7.90 6.22 -4.78
CA PHE A 144 -7.23 5.11 -5.42
C PHE A 144 -7.40 5.12 -6.95
N LEU A 145 -8.56 5.58 -7.45
CA LEU A 145 -8.83 5.74 -8.89
C LEU A 145 -8.19 7.00 -9.47
N ASP A 146 -8.21 8.11 -8.71
CA ASP A 146 -7.75 9.42 -9.16
C ASP A 146 -6.22 9.61 -9.03
N ALA A 147 -5.54 8.70 -8.33
CA ALA A 147 -4.09 8.73 -8.15
C ALA A 147 -3.35 8.14 -9.33
#